data_4d86049fdc0cfaf887e5bbd4f3b11590
#
_entry.id   4d86049fdc0cfaf887e5bbd4f3b11590
#
_cell.length_a   1.000
_cell.length_b   1.000
_cell.length_c   1.000
_cell.angle_alpha   90.00
_cell.angle_beta   90.00
_cell.angle_gamma   90.00
#
_symmetry.space_group_name_H-M   'P 1'
#
loop_
_entity.id
_entity.type
_entity.pdbx_description
1 polymer ?
#
loop_
_entity_poly.entity_id
_entity_poly.type
_entity_poly.pdbx_seq_one_letter_code
_entity_poly.pdbx_strand_id
1 'polypeptide(L)'
;MTTTLAQQWARCQTILADNLTASAYQTWFAPIVPLQFTEGVLVLQVKSQFVAEYIEENYIPLLSSAILRVFGQGTRLEYRVLIDSTTGAGTTLPSTPAPAKSQWVMPGPQQANDDLPKLNELYTFDSFVAGEPNKLARTAGLAIAKQPGYTAFNPLFIYGGSGVGKTHLACAIGHQVQALHPHARVLYVSANTFKLQFQDARKENRIPDFLNFYQSVDVLIIDDIQYFAGLKGTQDTFFHIFNYLQQSRKQLILTSDRPPIELKDIEERLLTRFKWGLAAEITRPDYTLRRNILMSKMRRDGIMLSDEVVDFIATNVHDSVRDLEGILASLLAHSTLTDREIDLALAEKVVSHIVALKPQKITVEDVISAVAQHYNVPEKAIMAQSRVREVTAARHVVAYLCKELTDSSLSEIGFRMGKRTHATVLHSIAYIRETMEFDPVLRQHIAQLQSALRH
;
A
#
# COMPACT_ATOMS: atom_id res chain seq x y z
N MET A 1 47.48 13.44 5.26
CA MET A 1 46.92 12.97 3.97
C MET A 1 45.43 13.25 3.97
N THR A 2 44.96 14.25 3.24
CA THR A 2 43.53 14.61 3.12
C THR A 2 42.83 13.51 2.31
N THR A 3 42.02 12.71 2.99
CA THR A 3 41.20 11.69 2.34
C THR A 3 40.16 12.40 1.46
N THR A 4 40.10 12.10 0.18
CA THR A 4 39.10 12.72 -0.73
C THR A 4 37.68 12.26 -0.39
N LEU A 5 36.67 13.09 -0.67
CA LEU A 5 35.24 12.76 -0.46
C LEU A 5 34.87 11.41 -1.08
N ALA A 6 35.35 11.13 -2.29
CA ALA A 6 35.12 9.87 -2.97
C ALA A 6 35.70 8.66 -2.20
N GLN A 7 36.87 8.80 -1.58
CA GLN A 7 37.48 7.72 -0.77
C GLN A 7 36.70 7.49 0.56
N GLN A 8 36.19 8.53 1.16
CA GLN A 8 35.34 8.43 2.34
C GLN A 8 34.01 7.75 1.99
N TRP A 9 33.40 8.15 0.89
CA TRP A 9 32.17 7.51 0.43
C TRP A 9 32.38 6.04 0.07
N ALA A 10 33.46 5.69 -0.60
CA ALA A 10 33.79 4.29 -0.92
C ALA A 10 33.90 3.42 0.35
N ARG A 11 34.41 3.97 1.48
CA ARG A 11 34.39 3.26 2.77
C ARG A 11 32.97 3.08 3.30
N CYS A 12 32.10 4.05 3.19
CA CYS A 12 30.69 3.91 3.54
C CYS A 12 30.04 2.81 2.69
N GLN A 13 30.27 2.81 1.38
CA GLN A 13 29.75 1.80 0.48
C GLN A 13 30.21 0.39 0.84
N THR A 14 31.46 0.21 1.27
CA THR A 14 31.96 -1.08 1.78
C THR A 14 31.18 -1.52 3.01
N ILE A 15 30.97 -0.65 4.00
CA ILE A 15 30.19 -0.96 5.21
C ILE A 15 28.75 -1.34 4.85
N LEU A 16 28.14 -0.64 3.90
CA LEU A 16 26.78 -0.93 3.44
C LEU A 16 26.71 -2.26 2.69
N ALA A 17 27.67 -2.55 1.83
CA ALA A 17 27.75 -3.82 1.09
C ALA A 17 27.93 -5.03 2.02
N ASP A 18 28.71 -4.90 3.11
CA ASP A 18 28.94 -5.95 4.08
C ASP A 18 27.71 -6.29 4.94
N ASN A 19 26.74 -5.36 5.04
CA ASN A 19 25.55 -5.49 5.89
C ASN A 19 24.24 -5.65 5.10
N LEU A 20 24.31 -5.70 3.77
CA LEU A 20 23.16 -5.81 2.88
C LEU A 20 23.31 -7.03 1.96
N THR A 21 22.19 -7.51 1.43
CA THR A 21 22.26 -8.47 0.32
C THR A 21 22.85 -7.79 -0.92
N ALA A 22 23.56 -8.54 -1.75
CA ALA A 22 24.18 -8.00 -2.97
C ALA A 22 23.14 -7.27 -3.86
N SER A 23 21.93 -7.80 -3.96
CA SER A 23 20.82 -7.18 -4.69
C SER A 23 20.39 -5.86 -4.08
N ALA A 24 20.17 -5.78 -2.76
CA ALA A 24 19.76 -4.54 -2.11
C ALA A 24 20.84 -3.45 -2.20
N TYR A 25 22.11 -3.82 -2.05
CA TYR A 25 23.21 -2.87 -2.20
C TYR A 25 23.28 -2.31 -3.63
N GLN A 26 23.24 -3.16 -4.63
CA GLN A 26 23.28 -2.77 -6.04
C GLN A 26 22.11 -1.86 -6.43
N THR A 27 20.94 -2.16 -5.87
CA THR A 27 19.71 -1.40 -6.17
C THR A 27 19.72 -0.02 -5.56
N TRP A 28 20.03 0.09 -4.28
CA TRP A 28 19.76 1.29 -3.50
C TRP A 28 20.99 2.15 -3.24
N PHE A 29 22.17 1.55 -3.08
CA PHE A 29 23.35 2.27 -2.62
C PHE A 29 24.47 2.43 -3.67
N ALA A 30 24.64 1.45 -4.56
CA ALA A 30 25.66 1.53 -5.59
C ALA A 30 25.49 2.73 -6.54
N PRO A 31 24.26 3.16 -6.91
CA PRO A 31 24.06 4.31 -7.79
C PRO A 31 24.24 5.67 -7.11
N ILE A 32 24.42 5.74 -5.80
CA ILE A 32 24.54 7.00 -5.05
C ILE A 32 25.93 7.61 -5.26
N VAL A 33 25.97 8.88 -5.61
CA VAL A 33 27.21 9.63 -5.82
C VAL A 33 27.33 10.75 -4.78
N PRO A 34 28.44 10.86 -4.03
CA PRO A 34 28.66 11.95 -3.12
C PRO A 34 29.00 13.23 -3.91
N LEU A 35 28.24 14.29 -3.73
CA LEU A 35 28.46 15.57 -4.42
C LEU A 35 29.35 16.51 -3.61
N GLN A 36 29.09 16.64 -2.32
CA GLN A 36 29.72 17.63 -1.47
C GLN A 36 29.68 17.19 0.00
N PHE A 37 30.72 17.59 0.76
CA PHE A 37 30.73 17.51 2.20
C PHE A 37 31.31 18.83 2.75
N THR A 38 30.43 19.66 3.31
CA THR A 38 30.80 21.02 3.80
C THR A 38 30.00 21.31 5.08
N GLU A 39 30.66 21.88 6.08
CA GLU A 39 30.06 22.26 7.36
C GLU A 39 29.29 21.14 8.08
N GLY A 40 29.75 19.87 7.89
CA GLY A 40 29.09 18.71 8.48
C GLY A 40 27.86 18.24 7.71
N VAL A 41 27.57 18.78 6.51
CA VAL A 41 26.50 18.31 5.64
C VAL A 41 27.07 17.51 4.49
N LEU A 42 26.64 16.25 4.38
CA LEU A 42 26.96 15.35 3.27
C LEU A 42 25.81 15.36 2.26
N VAL A 43 26.09 15.86 1.06
CA VAL A 43 25.11 15.88 -0.04
C VAL A 43 25.33 14.69 -0.94
N LEU A 44 24.33 13.84 -1.07
CA LEU A 44 24.31 12.65 -1.92
C LEU A 44 23.40 12.86 -3.12
N GLN A 45 23.88 12.50 -4.29
CA GLN A 45 23.07 12.50 -5.50
C GLN A 45 22.38 11.16 -5.65
N VAL A 46 21.06 11.18 -5.85
CA VAL A 46 20.21 10.03 -6.09
C VAL A 46 19.45 10.17 -7.40
N LYS A 47 19.04 9.04 -8.00
CA LYS A 47 18.38 9.04 -9.31
C LYS A 47 16.96 9.59 -9.28
N SER A 48 16.23 9.46 -8.16
CA SER A 48 14.88 9.99 -7.99
C SER A 48 14.58 10.27 -6.52
N GLN A 49 13.55 11.07 -6.27
CA GLN A 49 13.05 11.34 -4.92
C GLN A 49 12.60 10.06 -4.22
N PHE A 50 11.98 9.14 -4.96
CA PHE A 50 11.59 7.82 -4.46
C PHE A 50 12.77 7.04 -3.86
N VAL A 51 13.95 7.06 -4.51
CA VAL A 51 15.14 6.37 -4.00
C VAL A 51 15.58 6.97 -2.66
N ALA A 52 15.53 8.29 -2.51
CA ALA A 52 15.83 8.96 -1.25
C ALA A 52 14.86 8.53 -0.14
N GLU A 53 13.56 8.63 -0.39
CA GLU A 53 12.50 8.27 0.57
C GLU A 53 12.57 6.79 0.97
N TYR A 54 12.75 5.90 0.01
CA TYR A 54 12.86 4.46 0.29
C TYR A 54 14.06 4.11 1.16
N ILE A 55 15.20 4.76 0.91
CA ILE A 55 16.42 4.59 1.73
C ILE A 55 16.17 5.12 3.15
N GLU A 56 15.51 6.26 3.29
CA GLU A 56 15.16 6.82 4.59
C GLU A 56 14.18 5.93 5.36
N GLU A 57 13.16 5.39 4.71
CA GLU A 57 12.19 4.53 5.40
C GLU A 57 12.76 3.17 5.82
N ASN A 58 13.61 2.56 5.00
CA ASN A 58 14.00 1.16 5.19
C ASN A 58 15.44 0.97 5.66
N TYR A 59 16.35 1.91 5.36
CA TYR A 59 17.79 1.74 5.57
C TYR A 59 18.46 2.86 6.36
N ILE A 60 17.69 3.84 6.88
CA ILE A 60 18.27 4.98 7.63
C ILE A 60 19.16 4.57 8.80
N PRO A 61 18.85 3.54 9.63
CA PRO A 61 19.71 3.15 10.73
C PRO A 61 21.08 2.65 10.26
N LEU A 62 21.10 1.90 9.16
CA LEU A 62 22.33 1.34 8.59
C LEU A 62 23.16 2.44 7.91
N LEU A 63 22.52 3.28 7.10
CA LEU A 63 23.16 4.39 6.40
C LEU A 63 23.75 5.39 7.39
N SER A 64 23.00 5.77 8.40
CA SER A 64 23.46 6.68 9.48
C SER A 64 24.66 6.09 10.22
N SER A 65 24.63 4.79 10.55
CA SER A 65 25.75 4.11 11.20
C SER A 65 27.01 4.13 10.34
N ALA A 66 26.88 3.91 9.02
CA ALA A 66 28.00 3.96 8.09
C ALA A 66 28.57 5.37 7.96
N ILE A 67 27.72 6.39 7.83
CA ILE A 67 28.10 7.80 7.75
C ILE A 67 28.81 8.25 9.03
N LEU A 68 28.24 7.96 10.20
CA LEU A 68 28.83 8.33 11.48
C LEU A 68 30.25 7.72 11.69
N ARG A 69 30.47 6.51 11.21
CA ARG A 69 31.78 5.86 11.30
C ARG A 69 32.85 6.49 10.40
N VAL A 70 32.44 7.04 9.26
CA VAL A 70 33.38 7.52 8.23
C VAL A 70 33.54 9.03 8.25
N PHE A 71 32.43 9.77 8.44
CA PHE A 71 32.39 11.24 8.39
C PHE A 71 32.35 11.89 9.77
N GLY A 72 32.04 11.12 10.84
CA GLY A 72 32.04 11.60 12.22
C GLY A 72 30.67 11.97 12.77
N GLN A 73 30.61 12.22 14.10
CA GLN A 73 29.37 12.61 14.77
C GLN A 73 28.90 14.00 14.33
N GLY A 74 27.58 14.15 14.17
CA GLY A 74 26.97 15.41 13.76
C GLY A 74 26.86 15.62 12.26
N THR A 75 27.25 14.62 11.43
CA THR A 75 27.06 14.70 9.99
C THR A 75 25.57 14.65 9.65
N ARG A 76 25.11 15.67 8.92
CA ARG A 76 23.77 15.74 8.34
C ARG A 76 23.79 15.21 6.91
N LEU A 77 22.71 14.59 6.48
CA LEU A 77 22.57 14.03 5.16
C LEU A 77 21.55 14.86 4.36
N GLU A 78 21.89 15.17 3.12
CA GLU A 78 20.99 15.82 2.15
C GLU A 78 21.02 15.05 0.85
N TYR A 79 19.87 14.96 0.17
CA TYR A 79 19.77 14.32 -1.14
C TYR A 79 19.54 15.36 -2.23
N ARG A 80 20.18 15.15 -3.37
CA ARG A 80 19.93 15.91 -4.59
C ARG A 80 19.51 14.95 -5.69
N VAL A 81 18.32 15.17 -6.26
CA VAL A 81 17.77 14.36 -7.35
C VAL A 81 18.31 14.83 -8.68
N LEU A 82 18.69 13.89 -9.55
CA LEU A 82 18.99 14.20 -10.96
C LEU A 82 17.66 14.53 -11.67
N ILE A 83 17.51 15.79 -12.06
CA ILE A 83 16.49 16.20 -13.02
C ILE A 83 17.23 16.37 -14.34
N ASP A 84 16.87 15.60 -15.37
CA ASP A 84 17.40 15.78 -16.71
C ASP A 84 17.21 17.24 -17.14
N SER A 85 18.30 17.88 -17.46
CA SER A 85 18.42 19.32 -17.63
C SER A 85 17.82 19.77 -18.96
N THR A 86 16.56 20.24 -18.90
CA THR A 86 16.10 21.31 -19.79
C THR A 86 15.46 22.50 -19.05
N THR A 87 15.42 22.50 -17.71
CA THR A 87 15.05 23.69 -16.93
C THR A 87 15.84 23.70 -15.62
N GLY A 88 16.79 24.59 -15.49
CA GLY A 88 17.65 24.68 -14.33
C GLY A 88 16.93 25.18 -13.09
N ALA A 89 16.80 24.32 -12.10
CA ALA A 89 16.80 24.65 -10.67
C ALA A 89 16.80 23.30 -9.90
N GLY A 90 17.95 22.90 -9.37
CA GLY A 90 18.03 21.74 -8.49
C GLY A 90 17.37 22.05 -7.17
N THR A 91 16.31 21.30 -6.84
CA THR A 91 15.67 21.39 -5.51
C THR A 91 16.48 20.55 -4.54
N THR A 92 17.03 21.17 -3.51
CA THR A 92 17.66 20.52 -2.38
C THR A 92 16.55 20.12 -1.38
N LEU A 93 16.42 18.84 -1.08
CA LEU A 93 15.51 18.35 -0.04
C LEU A 93 16.29 18.28 1.29
N PRO A 94 15.81 18.91 2.38
CA PRO A 94 16.42 18.73 3.69
C PRO A 94 16.14 17.33 4.21
N SER A 95 17.17 16.56 4.54
CA SER A 95 17.02 15.28 5.23
C SER A 95 16.70 15.51 6.71
N THR A 96 15.69 14.80 7.18
CA THR A 96 15.38 14.73 8.61
C THR A 96 16.55 14.09 9.37
N PRO A 97 16.99 14.62 10.51
CA PRO A 97 18.05 14.00 11.30
C PRO A 97 17.57 12.61 11.78
N ALA A 98 18.48 11.63 11.73
CA ALA A 98 18.25 10.31 12.30
C ALA A 98 17.72 10.44 13.74
N PRO A 99 16.76 9.59 14.16
CA PRO A 99 16.25 9.66 15.52
C PRO A 99 17.38 9.37 16.49
N ALA A 100 17.94 10.42 17.09
CA ALA A 100 18.51 10.29 18.41
C ALA A 100 17.46 9.57 19.24
N LYS A 101 17.84 8.63 20.12
CA LYS A 101 16.94 8.03 21.12
C LYS A 101 16.11 9.19 21.64
N SER A 102 14.89 9.29 21.17
CA SER A 102 14.05 10.45 21.47
C SER A 102 13.69 10.38 22.95
N GLN A 103 14.47 11.07 23.75
CA GLN A 103 13.87 11.68 24.93
C GLN A 103 12.86 12.69 24.36
N TRP A 104 11.62 12.25 24.18
CA TRP A 104 10.57 13.15 23.80
C TRP A 104 10.41 14.17 24.93
N VAL A 105 10.99 15.35 24.74
CA VAL A 105 10.84 16.49 25.64
C VAL A 105 9.52 17.13 25.24
N MET A 106 8.53 17.07 26.14
CA MET A 106 7.27 17.79 25.93
C MET A 106 7.58 19.28 25.74
N PRO A 107 7.16 19.89 24.61
CA PRO A 107 7.35 21.33 24.41
C PRO A 107 6.64 22.11 25.52
N GLY A 108 7.29 23.11 26.08
CA GLY A 108 6.69 24.01 27.06
C GLY A 108 5.54 24.80 26.43
N PRO A 109 4.59 25.36 27.24
CA PRO A 109 3.35 25.96 26.73
C PRO A 109 3.53 27.21 25.85
N GLN A 110 4.73 27.63 25.51
CA GLN A 110 5.01 28.85 24.75
C GLN A 110 5.88 28.67 23.50
N GLN A 111 6.19 27.43 23.09
CA GLN A 111 6.99 27.22 21.88
C GLN A 111 6.04 27.02 20.66
N ALA A 112 6.38 27.73 19.57
CA ALA A 112 5.64 27.82 18.34
C ALA A 112 5.50 26.44 17.63
N ASN A 113 4.68 26.38 16.57
CA ASN A 113 4.34 25.21 15.76
C ASN A 113 5.53 24.35 15.27
N ASP A 114 6.78 24.82 15.41
CA ASP A 114 7.98 24.11 14.95
C ASP A 114 8.32 22.84 15.75
N ASP A 115 7.78 22.67 16.96
CA ASP A 115 8.07 21.53 17.84
C ASP A 115 7.03 20.40 17.75
N LEU A 116 5.96 20.56 16.95
CA LEU A 116 4.97 19.50 16.75
C LEU A 116 5.45 18.47 15.71
N PRO A 117 5.11 17.16 15.87
CA PRO A 117 5.38 16.17 14.84
C PRO A 117 4.84 16.65 13.50
N LYS A 118 5.73 16.75 12.50
CA LYS A 118 5.35 17.23 11.16
C LYS A 118 4.43 16.22 10.48
N LEU A 119 3.39 16.74 9.83
CA LEU A 119 2.57 15.98 8.91
C LEU A 119 3.43 15.52 7.72
N ASN A 120 3.12 14.35 7.16
CA ASN A 120 3.79 13.92 5.93
C ASN A 120 3.47 14.88 4.78
N GLU A 121 4.47 15.57 4.28
CA GLU A 121 4.35 16.63 3.25
C GLU A 121 3.73 16.12 1.93
N LEU A 122 3.84 14.82 1.66
CA LEU A 122 3.28 14.20 0.45
C LEU A 122 1.76 13.95 0.54
N TYR A 123 1.20 13.98 1.75
CA TYR A 123 -0.21 13.66 1.97
C TYR A 123 -1.06 14.91 1.97
N THR A 124 -1.36 15.41 0.76
CA THR A 124 -2.19 16.59 0.53
C THR A 124 -3.49 16.25 -0.18
N PHE A 125 -4.45 17.19 -0.24
CA PHE A 125 -5.65 17.01 -1.06
C PHE A 125 -5.37 16.95 -2.55
N ASP A 126 -4.28 17.55 -3.01
CA ASP A 126 -3.88 17.52 -4.44
C ASP A 126 -3.32 16.15 -4.83
N SER A 127 -2.60 15.49 -3.92
CA SER A 127 -2.12 14.12 -4.12
C SER A 127 -3.18 13.06 -3.82
N PHE A 128 -4.28 13.42 -3.13
CA PHE A 128 -5.39 12.53 -2.80
C PHE A 128 -6.40 12.45 -3.94
N VAL A 129 -6.30 11.39 -4.75
CA VAL A 129 -7.18 11.19 -5.90
C VAL A 129 -8.62 10.92 -5.45
N ALA A 130 -9.57 11.74 -5.92
CA ALA A 130 -10.98 11.61 -5.59
C ALA A 130 -11.67 10.56 -6.46
N GLY A 131 -12.60 9.81 -5.85
CA GLY A 131 -13.50 8.87 -6.52
C GLY A 131 -14.72 8.58 -5.65
N GLU A 132 -15.70 7.86 -6.16
CA GLU A 132 -16.90 7.49 -5.38
C GLU A 132 -16.54 6.77 -4.05
N PRO A 133 -15.53 5.85 -4.00
CA PRO A 133 -15.13 5.16 -2.77
C PRO A 133 -14.69 6.06 -1.61
N ASN A 134 -14.23 7.28 -1.87
CA ASN A 134 -13.68 8.19 -0.86
C ASN A 134 -14.35 9.58 -0.83
N LYS A 135 -15.35 9.80 -1.65
CA LYS A 135 -15.98 11.12 -1.89
C LYS A 135 -16.55 11.75 -0.63
N LEU A 136 -17.28 10.97 0.18
CA LEU A 136 -17.90 11.46 1.40
C LEU A 136 -16.83 11.94 2.39
N ALA A 137 -15.84 11.09 2.67
CA ALA A 137 -14.76 11.39 3.60
C ALA A 137 -13.95 12.61 3.15
N ARG A 138 -13.61 12.68 1.85
CA ARG A 138 -12.90 13.83 1.26
C ARG A 138 -13.70 15.13 1.36
N THR A 139 -15.00 15.09 1.05
CA THR A 139 -15.86 16.28 1.10
C THR A 139 -16.01 16.80 2.53
N ALA A 140 -16.19 15.88 3.50
CA ALA A 140 -16.22 16.23 4.92
C ALA A 140 -14.88 16.84 5.36
N GLY A 141 -13.76 16.26 4.94
CA GLY A 141 -12.43 16.79 5.23
C GLY A 141 -12.22 18.21 4.72
N LEU A 142 -12.64 18.52 3.49
CA LEU A 142 -12.58 19.86 2.94
C LEU A 142 -13.46 20.87 3.71
N ALA A 143 -14.64 20.44 4.18
CA ALA A 143 -15.50 21.28 5.00
C ALA A 143 -14.88 21.57 6.37
N ILE A 144 -14.28 20.56 7.01
CA ILE A 144 -13.55 20.70 8.27
C ILE A 144 -12.35 21.65 8.10
N ALA A 145 -11.58 21.49 7.03
CA ALA A 145 -10.42 22.35 6.80
C ALA A 145 -10.78 23.85 6.70
N LYS A 146 -11.96 24.18 6.20
CA LYS A 146 -12.46 25.55 6.13
C LYS A 146 -12.88 26.09 7.50
N GLN A 147 -13.49 25.29 8.34
CA GLN A 147 -14.03 25.68 9.64
C GLN A 147 -13.82 24.57 10.69
N PRO A 148 -12.57 24.34 11.15
CA PRO A 148 -12.26 23.28 12.11
C PRO A 148 -12.98 23.53 13.44
N GLY A 149 -13.63 22.49 13.96
CA GLY A 149 -14.39 22.53 15.21
C GLY A 149 -15.79 23.17 15.14
N TYR A 150 -16.13 23.79 14.01
CA TYR A 150 -17.44 24.46 13.81
C TYR A 150 -18.38 23.72 12.88
N THR A 151 -17.95 22.60 12.31
CA THR A 151 -18.81 21.72 11.52
C THR A 151 -19.52 20.68 12.39
N ALA A 152 -20.64 20.12 11.88
CA ALA A 152 -21.28 18.96 12.53
C ALA A 152 -20.41 17.69 12.50
N PHE A 153 -19.25 17.72 11.83
CA PHE A 153 -18.35 16.58 11.62
C PHE A 153 -17.24 16.53 12.70
N ASN A 154 -17.64 16.62 13.95
CA ASN A 154 -16.70 16.58 15.07
C ASN A 154 -17.15 15.57 16.17
N PRO A 155 -16.45 14.43 16.32
CA PRO A 155 -15.28 14.01 15.55
C PRO A 155 -15.58 13.60 14.10
N LEU A 156 -14.58 13.72 13.22
CA LEU A 156 -14.56 12.97 11.96
C LEU A 156 -13.90 11.63 12.22
N PHE A 157 -14.64 10.54 12.03
CA PHE A 157 -14.14 9.18 12.17
C PHE A 157 -14.01 8.54 10.78
N ILE A 158 -12.77 8.40 10.29
CA ILE A 158 -12.47 7.84 8.98
C ILE A 158 -12.14 6.35 9.16
N TYR A 159 -12.88 5.47 8.52
CA TYR A 159 -12.62 4.05 8.63
C TYR A 159 -12.60 3.34 7.28
N GLY A 160 -12.04 2.13 7.25
CA GLY A 160 -11.94 1.30 6.05
C GLY A 160 -10.74 0.37 6.10
N GLY A 161 -10.62 -0.51 5.13
CA GLY A 161 -9.55 -1.50 5.04
C GLY A 161 -8.14 -0.92 5.10
N SER A 162 -7.14 -1.79 5.21
CA SER A 162 -5.74 -1.35 5.16
C SER A 162 -5.41 -0.79 3.79
N GLY A 163 -4.58 0.28 3.74
CA GLY A 163 -4.06 0.82 2.49
C GLY A 163 -5.06 1.56 1.60
N VAL A 164 -6.27 1.91 2.07
CA VAL A 164 -7.28 2.66 1.26
C VAL A 164 -7.09 4.18 1.28
N GLY A 165 -6.12 4.71 2.06
CA GLY A 165 -5.81 6.15 2.09
C GLY A 165 -6.34 6.92 3.30
N LYS A 166 -6.70 6.26 4.41
CA LYS A 166 -7.20 6.92 5.65
C LYS A 166 -6.19 7.93 6.22
N THR A 167 -4.97 7.49 6.46
CA THR A 167 -3.87 8.33 6.96
C THR A 167 -3.57 9.49 6.01
N HIS A 168 -3.56 9.22 4.70
CA HIS A 168 -3.37 10.25 3.67
C HIS A 168 -4.44 11.34 3.80
N LEU A 169 -5.72 10.98 3.85
CA LEU A 169 -6.80 11.95 3.99
C LEU A 169 -6.72 12.72 5.31
N ALA A 170 -6.41 12.06 6.42
CA ALA A 170 -6.27 12.70 7.72
C ALA A 170 -5.14 13.75 7.72
N CYS A 171 -3.98 13.41 7.15
CA CYS A 171 -2.88 14.37 6.97
C CYS A 171 -3.24 15.49 5.99
N ALA A 172 -3.92 15.18 4.88
CA ALA A 172 -4.36 16.18 3.91
C ALA A 172 -5.29 17.24 4.55
N ILE A 173 -6.18 16.80 5.44
CA ILE A 173 -7.02 17.73 6.21
C ILE A 173 -6.14 18.61 7.10
N GLY A 174 -5.17 18.02 7.80
CA GLY A 174 -4.24 18.75 8.66
C GLY A 174 -3.45 19.83 7.89
N HIS A 175 -2.87 19.47 6.74
CA HIS A 175 -2.17 20.43 5.86
C HIS A 175 -3.08 21.55 5.37
N GLN A 176 -4.29 21.21 4.97
CA GLN A 176 -5.24 22.23 4.49
C GLN A 176 -5.69 23.18 5.62
N VAL A 177 -5.83 22.65 6.86
CA VAL A 177 -6.10 23.51 8.03
C VAL A 177 -4.93 24.48 8.24
N GLN A 178 -3.68 23.99 8.25
CA GLN A 178 -2.51 24.86 8.44
C GLN A 178 -2.39 25.92 7.33
N ALA A 179 -2.71 25.56 6.10
CA ALA A 179 -2.69 26.50 4.97
C ALA A 179 -3.77 27.59 5.09
N LEU A 180 -4.99 27.24 5.53
CA LEU A 180 -6.09 28.17 5.68
C LEU A 180 -6.06 28.96 7.01
N HIS A 181 -5.49 28.36 8.05
CA HIS A 181 -5.42 28.88 9.41
C HIS A 181 -3.98 28.78 9.95
N PRO A 182 -3.05 29.68 9.55
CA PRO A 182 -1.62 29.56 9.88
C PRO A 182 -1.29 29.53 11.37
N HIS A 183 -2.20 30.03 12.22
CA HIS A 183 -2.05 30.01 13.67
C HIS A 183 -2.64 28.77 14.35
N ALA A 184 -3.36 27.94 13.61
CA ALA A 184 -3.95 26.72 14.17
C ALA A 184 -2.88 25.68 14.50
N ARG A 185 -2.93 25.17 15.72
CA ARG A 185 -2.04 24.09 16.18
C ARG A 185 -2.63 22.75 15.77
N VAL A 186 -2.06 22.15 14.75
CA VAL A 186 -2.47 20.82 14.23
C VAL A 186 -1.49 19.77 14.73
N LEU A 187 -1.97 18.80 15.48
CA LEU A 187 -1.18 17.69 15.96
C LEU A 187 -1.65 16.37 15.30
N TYR A 188 -0.72 15.70 14.64
CA TYR A 188 -0.89 14.32 14.17
C TYR A 188 -0.11 13.37 15.06
N VAL A 189 -0.75 12.29 15.49
CA VAL A 189 -0.09 11.24 16.26
C VAL A 189 -0.76 9.89 16.00
N SER A 190 0.03 8.82 15.89
CA SER A 190 -0.52 7.47 15.87
C SER A 190 -0.99 7.06 17.28
N ALA A 191 -2.01 6.21 17.36
CA ALA A 191 -2.46 5.67 18.65
C ALA A 191 -1.33 4.97 19.43
N ASN A 192 -0.40 4.34 18.72
CA ASN A 192 0.76 3.72 19.34
C ASN A 192 1.72 4.76 19.94
N THR A 193 2.01 5.83 19.21
CA THR A 193 2.84 6.95 19.72
C THR A 193 2.18 7.61 20.93
N PHE A 194 0.87 7.89 20.86
CA PHE A 194 0.10 8.42 22.00
C PHE A 194 0.23 7.53 23.24
N LYS A 195 0.09 6.22 23.07
CA LYS A 195 0.26 5.22 24.16
C LYS A 195 1.66 5.32 24.77
N LEU A 196 2.71 5.35 23.96
CA LEU A 196 4.08 5.43 24.44
C LEU A 196 4.32 6.72 25.22
N GLN A 197 3.92 7.86 24.68
CA GLN A 197 4.02 9.16 25.35
C GLN A 197 3.25 9.21 26.68
N PHE A 198 2.05 8.61 26.72
CA PHE A 198 1.29 8.49 27.97
C PHE A 198 2.01 7.61 29.01
N GLN A 199 2.60 6.48 28.58
CA GLN A 199 3.35 5.60 29.47
C GLN A 199 4.57 6.29 30.07
N ASP A 200 5.28 7.08 29.26
CA ASP A 200 6.47 7.82 29.72
C ASP A 200 6.07 8.97 30.66
N ALA A 201 5.03 9.73 30.33
CA ALA A 201 4.47 10.75 31.22
C ALA A 201 4.02 10.18 32.57
N ARG A 202 3.47 8.95 32.56
CA ARG A 202 3.07 8.25 33.79
C ARG A 202 4.27 7.82 34.62
N LYS A 203 5.34 7.30 34.01
CA LYS A 203 6.58 6.88 34.70
C LYS A 203 7.29 8.08 35.36
N GLU A 204 7.22 9.25 34.70
CA GLU A 204 7.86 10.48 35.13
C GLU A 204 6.95 11.33 36.03
N ASN A 205 5.73 10.88 36.39
CA ASN A 205 4.72 11.65 37.14
C ASN A 205 4.32 12.98 36.46
N ARG A 206 4.33 13.05 35.13
CA ARG A 206 4.06 14.24 34.31
C ARG A 206 2.74 14.16 33.54
N ILE A 207 1.76 13.44 34.08
CA ILE A 207 0.42 13.33 33.47
C ILE A 207 -0.25 14.70 33.24
N PRO A 208 -0.17 15.69 34.18
CA PRO A 208 -0.73 17.02 33.94
C PRO A 208 -0.12 17.71 32.71
N ASP A 209 1.19 17.61 32.51
CA ASP A 209 1.87 18.20 31.33
C ASP A 209 1.39 17.54 30.05
N PHE A 210 1.26 16.21 30.05
CA PHE A 210 0.73 15.44 28.93
C PHE A 210 -0.70 15.89 28.55
N LEU A 211 -1.58 16.04 29.53
CA LEU A 211 -2.94 16.52 29.31
C LEU A 211 -2.94 17.94 28.74
N ASN A 212 -2.17 18.85 29.34
CA ASN A 212 -2.07 20.24 28.90
C ASN A 212 -1.57 20.34 27.46
N PHE A 213 -0.58 19.52 27.08
CA PHE A 213 -0.07 19.46 25.72
C PHE A 213 -1.16 19.08 24.71
N TYR A 214 -1.86 17.95 24.92
CA TYR A 214 -2.90 17.51 24.01
C TYR A 214 -4.15 18.41 24.02
N GLN A 215 -4.43 19.10 25.12
CA GLN A 215 -5.54 20.05 25.21
C GLN A 215 -5.24 21.41 24.58
N SER A 216 -3.97 21.72 24.33
CA SER A 216 -3.55 23.00 23.76
C SER A 216 -3.70 23.09 22.24
N VAL A 217 -3.98 21.98 21.54
CA VAL A 217 -4.09 21.93 20.08
C VAL A 217 -5.47 22.41 19.59
N ASP A 218 -5.55 22.86 18.35
CA ASP A 218 -6.82 23.24 17.69
C ASP A 218 -7.39 22.10 16.86
N VAL A 219 -6.52 21.26 16.31
CA VAL A 219 -6.90 20.04 15.58
C VAL A 219 -6.04 18.88 16.08
N LEU A 220 -6.70 17.83 16.56
CA LEU A 220 -6.06 16.59 16.97
C LEU A 220 -6.42 15.47 15.99
N ILE A 221 -5.39 14.89 15.37
CA ILE A 221 -5.51 13.74 14.49
C ILE A 221 -4.90 12.52 15.20
N ILE A 222 -5.74 11.50 15.48
CA ILE A 222 -5.26 10.22 16.01
C ILE A 222 -5.42 9.16 14.93
N ASP A 223 -4.30 8.61 14.50
CA ASP A 223 -4.27 7.57 13.48
C ASP A 223 -4.31 6.18 14.12
N ASP A 224 -5.09 5.27 13.52
CA ASP A 224 -5.21 3.87 13.94
C ASP A 224 -5.69 3.67 15.39
N ILE A 225 -6.84 4.28 15.73
CA ILE A 225 -7.43 4.27 17.10
C ILE A 225 -7.71 2.85 17.63
N GLN A 226 -7.80 1.83 16.79
CA GLN A 226 -7.98 0.43 17.19
C GLN A 226 -6.85 -0.06 18.10
N TYR A 227 -5.66 0.54 18.05
CA TYR A 227 -4.55 0.20 18.95
C TYR A 227 -4.74 0.66 20.40
N PHE A 228 -5.83 1.36 20.73
CA PHE A 228 -6.23 1.60 22.11
C PHE A 228 -6.94 0.42 22.74
N ALA A 229 -7.32 -0.60 21.99
CA ALA A 229 -8.01 -1.79 22.48
C ALA A 229 -7.29 -2.42 23.68
N GLY A 230 -8.05 -2.71 24.75
CA GLY A 230 -7.52 -3.30 25.99
C GLY A 230 -6.68 -2.38 26.89
N LEU A 231 -6.38 -1.14 26.48
CA LEU A 231 -5.50 -0.21 27.19
C LEU A 231 -6.30 0.77 28.06
N LYS A 232 -6.95 0.31 29.14
CA LYS A 232 -7.86 1.10 29.97
C LYS A 232 -7.30 2.48 30.37
N GLY A 233 -6.08 2.55 30.92
CA GLY A 233 -5.49 3.83 31.34
C GLY A 233 -5.28 4.82 30.19
N THR A 234 -4.93 4.32 28.99
CA THR A 234 -4.82 5.14 27.79
C THR A 234 -6.17 5.64 27.32
N GLN A 235 -7.18 4.77 27.36
CA GLN A 235 -8.56 5.10 27.00
C GLN A 235 -9.16 6.13 27.97
N ASP A 236 -8.96 5.99 29.28
CA ASP A 236 -9.38 6.97 30.28
C ASP A 236 -8.78 8.35 30.01
N THR A 237 -7.47 8.39 29.80
CA THR A 237 -6.76 9.64 29.55
C THR A 237 -7.21 10.28 28.24
N PHE A 238 -7.35 9.48 27.17
CA PHE A 238 -7.88 9.97 25.89
C PHE A 238 -9.31 10.48 26.00
N PHE A 239 -10.16 9.83 26.82
CA PHE A 239 -11.50 10.29 27.07
C PHE A 239 -11.55 11.71 27.70
N HIS A 240 -10.65 12.02 28.64
CA HIS A 240 -10.53 13.37 29.21
C HIS A 240 -10.10 14.40 28.14
N ILE A 241 -9.10 14.07 27.31
CA ILE A 241 -8.64 14.94 26.24
C ILE A 241 -9.77 15.16 25.23
N PHE A 242 -10.44 14.09 24.81
CA PHE A 242 -11.57 14.13 23.87
C PHE A 242 -12.66 15.10 24.33
N ASN A 243 -13.12 14.94 25.58
CA ASN A 243 -14.17 15.79 26.14
C ASN A 243 -13.77 17.26 26.18
N TYR A 244 -12.53 17.54 26.61
CA TYR A 244 -12.01 18.90 26.65
C TYR A 244 -11.99 19.55 25.26
N LEU A 245 -11.43 18.86 24.27
CA LEU A 245 -11.35 19.35 22.90
C LEU A 245 -12.74 19.60 22.30
N GLN A 246 -13.67 18.66 22.51
CA GLN A 246 -15.03 18.79 22.01
C GLN A 246 -15.77 19.98 22.65
N GLN A 247 -15.67 20.16 23.97
CA GLN A 247 -16.28 21.28 24.68
C GLN A 247 -15.68 22.63 24.28
N SER A 248 -14.38 22.65 23.98
CA SER A 248 -13.64 23.81 23.51
C SER A 248 -13.79 24.09 22.02
N ARG A 249 -14.66 23.35 21.30
CA ARG A 249 -14.85 23.45 19.86
C ARG A 249 -13.56 23.24 19.04
N LYS A 250 -12.68 22.37 19.52
CA LYS A 250 -11.51 21.92 18.82
C LYS A 250 -11.84 20.72 17.95
N GLN A 251 -11.18 20.57 16.80
CA GLN A 251 -11.49 19.50 15.86
C GLN A 251 -10.77 18.20 16.25
N LEU A 252 -11.52 17.10 16.20
CA LEU A 252 -11.00 15.75 16.34
C LEU A 252 -11.14 14.99 15.02
N ILE A 253 -10.08 14.32 14.60
CA ILE A 253 -10.05 13.45 13.43
C ILE A 253 -9.44 12.12 13.87
N LEU A 254 -10.18 11.04 13.69
CA LEU A 254 -9.79 9.70 14.11
C LEU A 254 -9.77 8.77 12.89
N THR A 255 -8.77 7.91 12.78
CA THR A 255 -8.80 6.86 11.76
C THR A 255 -8.87 5.49 12.39
N SER A 256 -9.44 4.52 11.67
CA SER A 256 -9.54 3.12 12.10
C SER A 256 -9.60 2.16 10.93
N ASP A 257 -9.21 0.90 11.16
CA ASP A 257 -9.37 -0.18 10.18
C ASP A 257 -10.82 -0.68 10.06
N ARG A 258 -11.70 -0.31 11.03
CA ARG A 258 -13.10 -0.74 11.09
C ARG A 258 -14.01 0.33 11.71
N PRO A 259 -15.34 0.25 11.51
CA PRO A 259 -16.27 1.21 12.08
C PRO A 259 -16.32 1.15 13.62
N PRO A 260 -16.77 2.24 14.30
CA PRO A 260 -16.84 2.29 15.77
C PRO A 260 -17.61 1.13 16.41
N ILE A 261 -18.61 0.61 15.73
CA ILE A 261 -19.46 -0.49 16.26
C ILE A 261 -18.71 -1.83 16.32
N GLU A 262 -17.67 -2.01 15.52
CA GLU A 262 -16.87 -3.23 15.44
C GLU A 262 -15.59 -3.17 16.30
N LEU A 263 -15.30 -2.03 16.92
CA LEU A 263 -14.15 -1.89 17.81
C LEU A 263 -14.38 -2.69 19.09
N LYS A 264 -13.56 -3.71 19.29
CA LYS A 264 -13.57 -4.55 20.50
C LYS A 264 -12.61 -3.98 21.54
N ASP A 265 -12.87 -4.24 22.81
CA ASP A 265 -12.03 -3.84 23.95
C ASP A 265 -11.78 -2.31 24.04
N ILE A 266 -12.68 -1.52 23.46
CA ILE A 266 -12.78 -0.07 23.64
C ILE A 266 -14.00 0.21 24.54
N GLU A 267 -13.84 1.09 25.52
CA GLU A 267 -14.90 1.45 26.45
C GLU A 267 -16.10 2.09 25.74
N GLU A 268 -17.31 1.70 26.15
CA GLU A 268 -18.56 2.13 25.52
C GLU A 268 -18.72 3.67 25.50
N ARG A 269 -18.23 4.35 26.54
CA ARG A 269 -18.23 5.81 26.58
C ARG A 269 -17.42 6.46 25.45
N LEU A 270 -16.31 5.85 25.00
CA LEU A 270 -15.54 6.32 23.82
C LEU A 270 -16.27 5.93 22.54
N LEU A 271 -16.79 4.73 22.44
CA LEU A 271 -17.56 4.28 21.26
C LEU A 271 -18.77 5.19 20.99
N THR A 272 -19.47 5.60 22.04
CA THR A 272 -20.58 6.55 21.92
C THR A 272 -20.12 7.89 21.35
N ARG A 273 -18.95 8.38 21.76
CA ARG A 273 -18.40 9.63 21.26
C ARG A 273 -17.90 9.52 19.83
N PHE A 274 -17.30 8.39 19.45
CA PHE A 274 -16.86 8.15 18.06
C PHE A 274 -18.04 8.13 17.09
N LYS A 275 -19.22 7.73 17.56
CA LYS A 275 -20.47 7.73 16.78
C LYS A 275 -21.16 9.11 16.71
N TRP A 276 -20.78 10.06 17.55
CA TRP A 276 -21.49 11.35 17.68
C TRP A 276 -21.34 12.22 16.42
N GLY A 277 -20.16 12.30 15.85
CA GLY A 277 -19.88 13.12 14.65
C GLY A 277 -20.19 12.39 13.33
N LEU A 278 -19.30 12.50 12.37
CA LEU A 278 -19.42 11.80 11.09
C LEU A 278 -18.48 10.59 11.08
N ALA A 279 -19.03 9.40 10.92
CA ALA A 279 -18.28 8.21 10.57
C ALA A 279 -18.30 8.05 9.03
N ALA A 280 -17.16 8.24 8.38
CA ALA A 280 -17.01 8.18 6.94
C ALA A 280 -16.17 6.98 6.54
N GLU A 281 -16.73 6.09 5.75
CA GLU A 281 -16.04 4.94 5.19
C GLU A 281 -15.23 5.34 3.96
N ILE A 282 -14.02 4.81 3.87
CA ILE A 282 -13.26 4.74 2.62
C ILE A 282 -13.24 3.28 2.19
N THR A 283 -13.95 2.98 1.13
CA THR A 283 -14.01 1.63 0.57
C THR A 283 -12.83 1.36 -0.35
N ARG A 284 -12.67 0.09 -0.76
CA ARG A 284 -11.65 -0.28 -1.74
C ARG A 284 -11.85 0.51 -3.04
N PRO A 285 -10.76 0.99 -3.67
CA PRO A 285 -10.87 1.74 -4.91
C PRO A 285 -11.43 0.86 -6.02
N ASP A 286 -12.39 1.39 -6.79
CA ASP A 286 -12.87 0.79 -8.02
C ASP A 286 -11.80 0.87 -9.13
N TYR A 287 -12.05 0.22 -10.27
CA TYR A 287 -11.12 0.21 -11.39
C TYR A 287 -10.75 1.65 -11.84
N THR A 288 -11.74 2.52 -11.95
CA THR A 288 -11.54 3.91 -12.40
C THR A 288 -10.64 4.67 -11.44
N LEU A 289 -10.89 4.55 -10.15
CA LEU A 289 -10.08 5.20 -9.12
C LEU A 289 -8.65 4.63 -9.08
N ARG A 290 -8.49 3.31 -9.21
CA ARG A 290 -7.16 2.69 -9.28
C ARG A 290 -6.35 3.21 -10.47
N ARG A 291 -6.96 3.23 -11.67
CA ARG A 291 -6.33 3.77 -12.88
C ARG A 291 -5.92 5.23 -12.70
N ASN A 292 -6.80 6.07 -12.14
CA ASN A 292 -6.52 7.47 -11.87
C ASN A 292 -5.40 7.66 -10.83
N ILE A 293 -5.34 6.82 -9.80
CA ILE A 293 -4.24 6.82 -8.81
C ILE A 293 -2.92 6.48 -9.49
N LEU A 294 -2.88 5.42 -10.31
CA LEU A 294 -1.69 5.05 -11.08
C LEU A 294 -1.22 6.20 -11.96
N MET A 295 -2.11 6.78 -12.76
CA MET A 295 -1.79 7.91 -13.63
C MET A 295 -1.31 9.15 -12.87
N SER A 296 -1.89 9.45 -11.71
CA SER A 296 -1.46 10.56 -10.86
C SER A 296 -0.05 10.33 -10.32
N LYS A 297 0.24 9.13 -9.84
CA LYS A 297 1.58 8.76 -9.33
C LYS A 297 2.63 8.72 -10.43
N MET A 298 2.29 8.15 -11.58
CA MET A 298 3.17 8.13 -12.75
C MET A 298 3.62 9.55 -13.15
N ARG A 299 2.68 10.52 -13.18
CA ARG A 299 3.00 11.93 -13.48
C ARG A 299 3.91 12.55 -12.43
N ARG A 300 3.63 12.29 -11.15
CA ARG A 300 4.43 12.82 -10.03
C ARG A 300 5.85 12.25 -10.03
N ASP A 301 5.96 10.94 -10.25
CA ASP A 301 7.23 10.21 -10.11
C ASP A 301 7.99 10.13 -11.45
N GLY A 302 7.45 10.72 -12.54
CA GLY A 302 8.07 10.73 -13.87
C GLY A 302 8.14 9.36 -14.55
N ILE A 303 7.26 8.42 -14.14
CA ILE A 303 7.22 7.05 -14.67
C ILE A 303 6.37 7.02 -15.95
N MET A 304 6.89 6.42 -17.01
CA MET A 304 6.15 6.19 -18.24
C MET A 304 5.80 4.71 -18.38
N LEU A 305 4.49 4.41 -18.36
CA LEU A 305 3.95 3.08 -18.63
C LEU A 305 3.01 3.18 -19.82
N SER A 306 2.92 2.10 -20.60
CA SER A 306 1.89 1.99 -21.64
C SER A 306 0.50 1.85 -21.02
N ASP A 307 -0.55 2.29 -21.72
CA ASP A 307 -1.93 2.14 -21.26
C ASP A 307 -2.29 0.67 -20.95
N GLU A 308 -1.75 -0.27 -21.71
CA GLU A 308 -1.92 -1.71 -21.52
C GLU A 308 -1.38 -2.16 -20.15
N VAL A 309 -0.19 -1.72 -19.76
CA VAL A 309 0.39 -2.02 -18.44
C VAL A 309 -0.41 -1.38 -17.31
N VAL A 310 -0.84 -0.13 -17.49
CA VAL A 310 -1.69 0.57 -16.50
C VAL A 310 -3.01 -0.16 -16.30
N ASP A 311 -3.67 -0.55 -17.38
CA ASP A 311 -4.95 -1.24 -17.34
C ASP A 311 -4.81 -2.66 -16.75
N PHE A 312 -3.72 -3.35 -17.05
CA PHE A 312 -3.39 -4.64 -16.44
C PHE A 312 -3.23 -4.51 -14.91
N ILE A 313 -2.44 -3.55 -14.43
CA ILE A 313 -2.25 -3.32 -12.99
C ILE A 313 -3.58 -2.92 -12.34
N ALA A 314 -4.31 -1.96 -12.93
CA ALA A 314 -5.60 -1.52 -12.40
C ALA A 314 -6.64 -2.62 -12.35
N THR A 315 -6.58 -3.60 -13.27
CA THR A 315 -7.51 -4.73 -13.32
C THR A 315 -7.18 -5.80 -12.29
N ASN A 316 -5.90 -6.06 -12.03
CA ASN A 316 -5.50 -7.19 -11.19
C ASN A 316 -5.21 -6.83 -9.73
N VAL A 317 -4.95 -5.57 -9.41
CA VAL A 317 -4.61 -5.11 -8.06
C VAL A 317 -5.82 -4.45 -7.39
N HIS A 318 -6.52 -5.20 -6.53
CA HIS A 318 -7.81 -4.79 -5.98
C HIS A 318 -7.76 -4.34 -4.53
N ASP A 319 -6.78 -4.80 -3.74
CA ASP A 319 -6.88 -4.81 -2.29
C ASP A 319 -6.48 -3.48 -1.65
N SER A 320 -5.41 -2.85 -2.08
CA SER A 320 -4.97 -1.61 -1.46
C SER A 320 -4.25 -0.66 -2.44
N VAL A 321 -4.27 0.64 -2.10
CA VAL A 321 -3.47 1.64 -2.82
C VAL A 321 -1.98 1.44 -2.55
N ARG A 322 -1.60 0.89 -1.38
CA ARG A 322 -0.21 0.55 -1.06
C ARG A 322 0.37 -0.50 -2.02
N ASP A 323 -0.46 -1.47 -2.43
CA ASP A 323 -0.02 -2.49 -3.38
C ASP A 323 0.24 -1.86 -4.76
N LEU A 324 -0.63 -0.92 -5.20
CA LEU A 324 -0.39 -0.15 -6.43
C LEU A 324 0.94 0.64 -6.35
N GLU A 325 1.20 1.28 -5.21
CA GLU A 325 2.46 1.99 -4.96
C GLU A 325 3.66 1.06 -4.98
N GLY A 326 3.57 -0.07 -4.29
CA GLY A 326 4.63 -1.09 -4.25
C GLY A 326 4.95 -1.66 -5.64
N ILE A 327 3.92 -1.87 -6.47
CA ILE A 327 4.10 -2.33 -7.85
C ILE A 327 4.80 -1.28 -8.69
N LEU A 328 4.35 -0.02 -8.66
CA LEU A 328 5.02 1.07 -9.39
C LEU A 328 6.47 1.23 -8.97
N ALA A 329 6.73 1.17 -7.66
CA ALA A 329 8.08 1.21 -7.11
C ALA A 329 8.95 0.05 -7.62
N SER A 330 8.41 -1.17 -7.62
CA SER A 330 9.12 -2.36 -8.10
C SER A 330 9.38 -2.30 -9.60
N LEU A 331 8.42 -1.84 -10.39
CA LEU A 331 8.58 -1.65 -11.85
C LEU A 331 9.66 -0.62 -12.15
N LEU A 332 9.63 0.51 -11.45
CA LEU A 332 10.64 1.56 -11.58
C LEU A 332 12.04 1.04 -11.24
N ALA A 333 12.16 0.31 -10.12
CA ALA A 333 13.42 -0.30 -9.71
C ALA A 333 13.93 -1.29 -10.76
N HIS A 334 13.08 -2.15 -11.29
CA HIS A 334 13.46 -3.08 -12.37
C HIS A 334 13.91 -2.35 -13.64
N SER A 335 13.15 -1.37 -14.12
CA SER A 335 13.49 -0.60 -15.33
C SER A 335 14.83 0.13 -15.17
N THR A 336 15.00 0.79 -14.02
CA THR A 336 16.22 1.55 -13.72
C THR A 336 17.47 0.67 -13.61
N LEU A 337 17.32 -0.56 -13.07
CA LEU A 337 18.45 -1.48 -12.85
C LEU A 337 18.84 -2.27 -14.09
N THR A 338 17.86 -2.62 -14.92
CA THR A 338 18.11 -3.45 -16.11
C THR A 338 18.22 -2.64 -17.39
N ASP A 339 18.04 -1.32 -17.31
CA ASP A 339 18.01 -0.38 -18.46
C ASP A 339 17.02 -0.87 -19.55
N ARG A 340 15.88 -1.40 -19.11
CA ARG A 340 14.82 -1.93 -19.99
C ARG A 340 13.54 -1.14 -19.81
N GLU A 341 12.82 -0.96 -20.91
CA GLU A 341 11.45 -0.44 -20.88
C GLU A 341 10.54 -1.38 -20.07
N ILE A 342 9.55 -0.79 -19.41
CA ILE A 342 8.55 -1.55 -18.65
C ILE A 342 7.52 -2.08 -19.65
N ASP A 343 7.59 -3.37 -19.95
CA ASP A 343 6.64 -4.10 -20.77
C ASP A 343 5.62 -4.86 -19.92
N LEU A 344 4.60 -5.41 -20.59
CA LEU A 344 3.55 -6.18 -19.95
C LEU A 344 4.09 -7.42 -19.22
N ALA A 345 5.07 -8.11 -19.80
CA ALA A 345 5.66 -9.32 -19.21
C ALA A 345 6.36 -9.02 -17.87
N LEU A 346 7.06 -7.88 -17.78
CA LEU A 346 7.63 -7.42 -16.51
C LEU A 346 6.53 -7.07 -15.50
N ALA A 347 5.47 -6.38 -15.95
CA ALA A 347 4.33 -6.03 -15.09
C ALA A 347 3.65 -7.28 -14.54
N GLU A 348 3.39 -8.29 -15.35
CA GLU A 348 2.82 -9.58 -14.94
C GLU A 348 3.69 -10.26 -13.88
N LYS A 349 4.98 -10.30 -14.09
CA LYS A 349 5.94 -10.88 -13.15
C LYS A 349 5.93 -10.14 -11.80
N VAL A 350 5.97 -8.81 -11.80
CA VAL A 350 5.98 -8.00 -10.57
C VAL A 350 4.65 -8.13 -9.83
N VAL A 351 3.53 -8.01 -10.54
CA VAL A 351 2.19 -8.14 -9.95
C VAL A 351 1.99 -9.51 -9.31
N SER A 352 2.42 -10.59 -9.98
CA SER A 352 2.30 -11.96 -9.44
C SER A 352 3.09 -12.21 -8.16
N HIS A 353 4.14 -11.44 -7.88
CA HIS A 353 4.91 -11.54 -6.64
C HIS A 353 4.28 -10.76 -5.47
N ILE A 354 3.54 -9.69 -5.76
CA ILE A 354 2.97 -8.81 -4.72
C ILE A 354 1.50 -9.18 -4.44
N VAL A 355 0.76 -9.49 -5.48
CA VAL A 355 -0.64 -9.87 -5.40
C VAL A 355 -0.76 -11.32 -5.83
N ALA A 356 -1.35 -12.16 -4.98
CA ALA A 356 -1.77 -13.48 -5.44
C ALA A 356 -2.80 -13.26 -6.56
N LEU A 357 -2.35 -13.30 -7.79
CA LEU A 357 -3.25 -13.29 -8.94
C LEU A 357 -4.25 -14.41 -8.69
N LYS A 358 -5.52 -14.08 -8.50
CA LYS A 358 -6.56 -15.11 -8.43
C LYS A 358 -6.44 -15.87 -9.73
N PRO A 359 -6.16 -17.17 -9.71
CA PRO A 359 -6.17 -17.94 -10.94
C PRO A 359 -7.53 -17.68 -11.58
N GLN A 360 -7.52 -17.28 -12.82
CA GLN A 360 -8.75 -17.01 -13.58
C GLN A 360 -9.61 -18.26 -13.40
N LYS A 361 -10.81 -18.14 -12.79
CA LYS A 361 -11.65 -19.32 -12.54
C LYS A 361 -11.97 -19.93 -13.89
N ILE A 362 -11.32 -21.04 -14.19
CA ILE A 362 -11.56 -21.79 -15.41
C ILE A 362 -13.03 -22.21 -15.39
N THR A 363 -13.77 -21.80 -16.39
CA THR A 363 -15.20 -22.21 -16.57
C THR A 363 -15.33 -23.49 -17.38
N VAL A 364 -16.49 -24.11 -17.30
CA VAL A 364 -16.78 -25.30 -18.15
C VAL A 364 -16.70 -24.95 -19.63
N GLU A 365 -17.09 -23.73 -19.99
CA GLU A 365 -17.03 -23.20 -21.36
C GLU A 365 -15.60 -23.08 -21.86
N ASP A 366 -14.69 -22.58 -21.03
CA ASP A 366 -13.25 -22.45 -21.36
C ASP A 366 -12.66 -23.84 -21.65
N VAL A 367 -13.00 -24.83 -20.83
CA VAL A 367 -12.55 -26.21 -21.03
C VAL A 367 -13.10 -26.77 -22.32
N ILE A 368 -14.40 -26.56 -22.63
CA ILE A 368 -15.00 -27.02 -23.87
C ILE A 368 -14.30 -26.39 -25.08
N SER A 369 -14.06 -25.10 -25.04
CA SER A 369 -13.37 -24.34 -26.11
C SER A 369 -11.95 -24.85 -26.35
N ALA A 370 -11.16 -24.99 -25.31
CA ALA A 370 -9.77 -25.45 -25.39
C ALA A 370 -9.70 -26.91 -25.95
N VAL A 371 -10.56 -27.80 -25.47
CA VAL A 371 -10.60 -29.19 -25.96
C VAL A 371 -11.11 -29.25 -27.40
N ALA A 372 -12.12 -28.46 -27.77
CA ALA A 372 -12.64 -28.38 -29.15
C ALA A 372 -11.51 -27.93 -30.11
N GLN A 373 -10.74 -26.94 -29.77
CA GLN A 373 -9.61 -26.49 -30.56
C GLN A 373 -8.52 -27.56 -30.65
N HIS A 374 -8.12 -28.17 -29.54
CA HIS A 374 -7.06 -29.18 -29.49
C HIS A 374 -7.37 -30.43 -30.33
N TYR A 375 -8.61 -30.89 -30.26
CA TYR A 375 -9.07 -32.09 -31.03
C TYR A 375 -9.62 -31.74 -32.41
N ASN A 376 -9.61 -30.46 -32.79
CA ASN A 376 -10.18 -29.95 -34.05
C ASN A 376 -11.66 -30.38 -34.25
N VAL A 377 -12.47 -30.31 -33.20
CA VAL A 377 -13.88 -30.70 -33.16
C VAL A 377 -14.74 -29.47 -32.86
N PRO A 378 -15.83 -29.19 -33.58
CA PRO A 378 -16.69 -28.05 -33.24
C PRO A 378 -17.29 -28.18 -31.84
N GLU A 379 -17.30 -27.08 -31.05
CA GLU A 379 -17.89 -27.06 -29.70
C GLU A 379 -19.33 -27.54 -29.69
N LYS A 380 -20.13 -27.16 -30.72
CA LYS A 380 -21.52 -27.61 -30.88
C LYS A 380 -21.63 -29.14 -31.02
N ALA A 381 -20.62 -29.80 -31.59
CA ALA A 381 -20.61 -31.27 -31.73
C ALA A 381 -20.33 -31.94 -30.36
N ILE A 382 -19.50 -31.32 -29.49
CA ILE A 382 -19.25 -31.80 -28.12
C ILE A 382 -20.56 -31.78 -27.32
N MET A 383 -21.34 -30.71 -27.45
CA MET A 383 -22.63 -30.53 -26.75
C MET A 383 -23.77 -31.37 -27.38
N ALA A 384 -23.68 -31.73 -28.66
CA ALA A 384 -24.69 -32.51 -29.36
C ALA A 384 -24.68 -34.00 -28.98
N GLN A 385 -25.73 -34.76 -29.40
CA GLN A 385 -25.81 -36.22 -29.19
C GLN A 385 -25.04 -37.01 -30.25
N SER A 386 -23.86 -36.52 -30.67
CA SER A 386 -23.03 -37.23 -31.65
C SER A 386 -22.38 -38.48 -31.04
N ARG A 387 -22.30 -39.58 -31.82
CA ARG A 387 -21.60 -40.81 -31.46
C ARG A 387 -20.30 -41.02 -32.25
N VAL A 388 -19.85 -39.99 -32.95
CA VAL A 388 -18.56 -40.02 -33.66
C VAL A 388 -17.43 -40.22 -32.65
N ARG A 389 -16.52 -41.14 -32.96
CA ARG A 389 -15.44 -41.57 -32.04
C ARG A 389 -14.60 -40.39 -31.52
N GLU A 390 -14.21 -39.47 -32.38
CA GLU A 390 -13.41 -38.30 -32.06
C GLU A 390 -14.15 -37.34 -31.13
N VAL A 391 -15.44 -37.07 -31.40
CA VAL A 391 -16.30 -36.22 -30.57
C VAL A 391 -16.52 -36.87 -29.19
N THR A 392 -16.61 -38.18 -29.12
CA THR A 392 -16.78 -38.91 -27.87
C THR A 392 -15.51 -38.87 -27.03
N ALA A 393 -14.35 -39.04 -27.66
CA ALA A 393 -13.05 -38.90 -26.98
C ALA A 393 -12.85 -37.48 -26.41
N ALA A 394 -13.08 -36.45 -27.22
CA ALA A 394 -13.04 -35.06 -26.77
C ALA A 394 -13.97 -34.80 -25.57
N ARG A 395 -15.17 -35.36 -25.59
CA ARG A 395 -16.18 -35.26 -24.55
C ARG A 395 -15.75 -35.89 -23.22
N HIS A 396 -15.08 -37.06 -23.28
CA HIS A 396 -14.50 -37.67 -22.08
C HIS A 396 -13.40 -36.79 -21.46
N VAL A 397 -12.54 -36.17 -22.29
CA VAL A 397 -11.49 -35.25 -21.86
C VAL A 397 -12.09 -33.97 -21.23
N VAL A 398 -13.14 -33.40 -21.83
CA VAL A 398 -13.88 -32.26 -21.25
C VAL A 398 -14.40 -32.60 -19.86
N ALA A 399 -15.10 -33.75 -19.71
CA ALA A 399 -15.63 -34.14 -18.41
C ALA A 399 -14.55 -34.30 -17.34
N TYR A 400 -13.41 -34.89 -17.71
CA TYR A 400 -12.26 -35.06 -16.82
C TYR A 400 -11.65 -33.71 -16.44
N LEU A 401 -11.33 -32.86 -17.42
CA LEU A 401 -10.71 -31.55 -17.15
C LEU A 401 -11.63 -30.61 -16.37
N CYS A 402 -12.93 -30.58 -16.67
CA CYS A 402 -13.89 -29.80 -15.88
C CYS A 402 -13.90 -30.23 -14.42
N LYS A 403 -13.81 -31.54 -14.12
CA LYS A 403 -13.75 -32.01 -12.73
C LYS A 403 -12.46 -31.64 -12.02
N GLU A 404 -11.33 -31.63 -12.73
CA GLU A 404 -10.00 -31.34 -12.14
C GLU A 404 -9.72 -29.82 -12.03
N LEU A 405 -10.29 -28.98 -12.91
CA LEU A 405 -9.93 -27.58 -13.06
C LEU A 405 -11.04 -26.60 -12.67
N THR A 406 -12.30 -27.07 -12.45
CA THR A 406 -13.42 -26.20 -12.08
C THR A 406 -14.06 -26.62 -10.77
N ASP A 407 -14.73 -25.67 -10.10
CA ASP A 407 -15.52 -25.93 -8.88
C ASP A 407 -16.92 -26.48 -9.18
N SER A 408 -17.23 -26.78 -10.47
CA SER A 408 -18.57 -27.18 -10.91
C SER A 408 -18.94 -28.60 -10.45
N SER A 409 -20.19 -28.76 -10.04
CA SER A 409 -20.74 -30.07 -9.71
C SER A 409 -20.85 -30.96 -10.93
N LEU A 410 -20.82 -32.31 -10.76
CA LEU A 410 -20.97 -33.24 -11.86
C LEU A 410 -22.31 -33.06 -12.63
N SER A 411 -23.36 -32.65 -11.94
CA SER A 411 -24.65 -32.32 -12.53
C SER A 411 -24.58 -31.07 -13.40
N GLU A 412 -23.89 -30.05 -12.96
CA GLU A 412 -23.68 -28.82 -13.72
C GLU A 412 -22.80 -29.05 -14.95
N ILE A 413 -21.67 -29.77 -14.79
CA ILE A 413 -20.83 -30.19 -15.92
C ILE A 413 -21.66 -30.92 -16.95
N GLY A 414 -22.46 -31.90 -16.54
CA GLY A 414 -23.34 -32.66 -17.44
C GLY A 414 -24.37 -31.79 -18.15
N PHE A 415 -24.98 -30.84 -17.45
CA PHE A 415 -25.93 -29.90 -18.02
C PHE A 415 -25.29 -29.04 -19.12
N ARG A 416 -24.13 -28.43 -18.84
CA ARG A 416 -23.40 -27.57 -19.79
C ARG A 416 -22.82 -28.35 -20.96
N MET A 417 -22.49 -29.64 -20.80
CA MET A 417 -22.02 -30.53 -21.85
C MET A 417 -23.17 -31.10 -22.75
N GLY A 418 -24.34 -30.46 -22.77
CA GLY A 418 -25.48 -30.86 -23.60
C GLY A 418 -26.50 -31.73 -22.87
N LYS A 419 -26.86 -31.36 -21.64
CA LYS A 419 -27.89 -31.95 -20.77
C LYS A 419 -27.66 -33.45 -20.48
N ARG A 420 -26.42 -33.82 -20.16
CA ARG A 420 -26.03 -35.18 -19.80
C ARG A 420 -26.23 -35.42 -18.31
N THR A 421 -26.47 -36.70 -17.95
CA THR A 421 -26.62 -37.09 -16.55
C THR A 421 -25.26 -37.08 -15.82
N HIS A 422 -25.30 -36.89 -14.51
CA HIS A 422 -24.09 -36.96 -13.68
C HIS A 422 -23.38 -38.32 -13.78
N ALA A 423 -24.15 -39.43 -13.98
CA ALA A 423 -23.60 -40.75 -14.17
C ALA A 423 -22.76 -40.85 -15.46
N THR A 424 -23.21 -40.21 -16.55
CA THR A 424 -22.45 -40.14 -17.80
C THR A 424 -21.12 -39.38 -17.62
N VAL A 425 -21.14 -38.27 -16.84
CA VAL A 425 -19.94 -37.51 -16.54
C VAL A 425 -18.97 -38.34 -15.70
N LEU A 426 -19.48 -39.02 -14.67
CA LEU A 426 -18.68 -39.88 -13.81
C LEU A 426 -18.00 -41.01 -14.58
N HIS A 427 -18.76 -41.67 -15.47
CA HIS A 427 -18.24 -42.72 -16.37
C HIS A 427 -17.12 -42.17 -17.27
N SER A 428 -17.30 -40.97 -17.82
CA SER A 428 -16.31 -40.32 -18.67
C SER A 428 -15.00 -40.04 -17.92
N ILE A 429 -15.10 -39.57 -16.67
CA ILE A 429 -13.96 -39.31 -15.78
C ILE A 429 -13.21 -40.60 -15.46
N ALA A 430 -13.95 -41.66 -15.08
CA ALA A 430 -13.35 -42.95 -14.77
C ALA A 430 -12.62 -43.53 -16.00
N TYR A 431 -13.24 -43.46 -17.19
CA TYR A 431 -12.65 -43.91 -18.44
C TYR A 431 -11.33 -43.20 -18.75
N ILE A 432 -11.25 -41.87 -18.60
CA ILE A 432 -10.00 -41.14 -18.85
C ILE A 432 -8.93 -41.50 -17.81
N ARG A 433 -9.28 -41.65 -16.53
CA ARG A 433 -8.31 -42.03 -15.48
C ARG A 433 -7.69 -43.39 -15.78
N GLU A 434 -8.50 -44.35 -16.12
CA GLU A 434 -8.05 -45.72 -16.47
C GLU A 434 -7.20 -45.72 -17.76
N THR A 435 -7.64 -44.99 -18.80
CA THR A 435 -6.93 -44.95 -20.09
C THR A 435 -5.57 -44.25 -19.93
N MET A 436 -5.45 -43.21 -19.08
CA MET A 436 -4.18 -42.52 -18.82
C MET A 436 -3.09 -43.40 -18.16
N GLU A 437 -3.47 -44.50 -17.51
CA GLU A 437 -2.48 -45.45 -16.96
C GLU A 437 -1.68 -46.14 -18.07
N PHE A 438 -2.32 -46.42 -19.21
CA PHE A 438 -1.75 -47.22 -20.30
C PHE A 438 -1.45 -46.41 -21.58
N ASP A 439 -2.02 -45.20 -21.75
CA ASP A 439 -1.83 -44.37 -22.95
C ASP A 439 -0.98 -43.09 -22.63
N PRO A 440 0.32 -43.11 -23.00
CA PRO A 440 1.19 -41.97 -22.78
C PRO A 440 0.85 -40.76 -23.67
N VAL A 441 0.23 -40.98 -24.84
CA VAL A 441 -0.17 -39.88 -25.76
C VAL A 441 -1.34 -39.11 -25.18
N LEU A 442 -2.36 -39.82 -24.66
CA LEU A 442 -3.46 -39.17 -23.97
C LEU A 442 -3.00 -38.37 -22.75
N ARG A 443 -2.05 -38.90 -21.99
CA ARG A 443 -1.45 -38.21 -20.84
C ARG A 443 -0.79 -36.91 -21.25
N GLN A 444 -0.04 -36.91 -22.34
CA GLN A 444 0.62 -35.75 -22.90
C GLN A 444 -0.41 -34.68 -23.36
N HIS A 445 -1.48 -35.10 -24.07
CA HIS A 445 -2.54 -34.19 -24.49
C HIS A 445 -3.24 -33.51 -23.29
N ILE A 446 -3.55 -34.27 -22.25
CA ILE A 446 -4.17 -33.72 -21.04
C ILE A 446 -3.23 -32.73 -20.34
N ALA A 447 -1.93 -33.02 -20.22
CA ALA A 447 -0.96 -32.14 -19.64
C ALA A 447 -0.83 -30.82 -20.44
N GLN A 448 -0.83 -30.89 -21.76
CA GLN A 448 -0.83 -29.71 -22.64
C GLN A 448 -2.08 -28.85 -22.44
N LEU A 449 -3.26 -29.47 -22.40
CA LEU A 449 -4.52 -28.77 -22.17
C LEU A 449 -4.59 -28.15 -20.76
N GLN A 450 -4.12 -28.86 -19.75
CA GLN A 450 -4.04 -28.31 -18.38
C GLN A 450 -3.09 -27.11 -18.29
N SER A 451 -1.97 -27.14 -19.00
CA SER A 451 -1.05 -26.00 -19.08
C SER A 451 -1.68 -24.82 -19.80
N ALA A 452 -2.33 -25.05 -20.95
CA ALA A 452 -2.99 -24.01 -21.75
C ALA A 452 -4.17 -23.33 -21.04
N LEU A 453 -4.88 -24.08 -20.17
CA LEU A 453 -6.02 -23.56 -19.40
C LEU A 453 -5.61 -22.84 -18.10
N ARG A 454 -4.36 -22.98 -17.63
CA ARG A 454 -3.83 -22.32 -16.45
C ARG A 454 -3.08 -21.02 -16.75
N HIS A 455 -2.79 -20.77 -18.01
CA HIS A 455 -2.19 -19.55 -18.55
C HIS A 455 -3.25 -18.74 -19.31
#